data_2f299d7b2510a9ccc410116f80cae825
#
_entry.id   2f299d7b2510a9ccc410116f80cae825
#
_cell.length_a   1.000
_cell.length_b   1.000
_cell.length_c   1.000
_cell.angle_alpha   90.00
_cell.angle_beta   90.00
_cell.angle_gamma   90.00
#
_symmetry.space_group_name_H-M   'P 1'
#
loop_
_entity.id
_entity.type
_entity.pdbx_description
1 polymer ?
#
loop_
_entity_poly.entity_id
_entity_poly.type
_entity_poly.pdbx_seq_one_letter_code
_entity_poly.pdbx_strand_id
1 'polypeptide(L)'
;LQDSGEVSEVTAELVVEPIIGLEVHVQLATRTKLWCGCAVAAGDEPNSHVCPVCLGLPGALPVLNAHAVELSILTGLSLNCEIAAVTHWDRKSYFYPDQPKNYQISQFTRPLCRDGYVEFPFDDRIGKVRIRRAHLEEDAGKSVHDFADCTGVDLNRAGTPLLEIVTEPDLHSPEETREFAMQLQRLVRYLGVSEANMQKGQMRFEPNINLRIVRDGVEYHTPIVEVKNLNSFHALAMVVRHEIDRQTKAWEETAAVAETGNKSNRGWDDQREITVPQRDKEEAHDYRYFPDPDLVPLEPDREQVRRFRETMPELPIPRTERFISE
;
A
#
# COMPACT_ATOMS: atom_id res chain seq x y z
N LEU A 1 60.55 12.40 31.25
CA LEU A 1 60.02 11.59 30.14
C LEU A 1 58.59 11.21 30.51
N GLN A 2 57.64 12.06 30.12
CA GLN A 2 56.21 11.80 30.17
C GLN A 2 55.83 11.18 28.85
N ASP A 3 55.40 9.92 28.89
CA ASP A 3 54.87 9.20 27.77
C ASP A 3 53.35 9.55 27.67
N SER A 4 53.03 10.44 26.76
CA SER A 4 51.62 10.79 26.43
C SER A 4 51.12 9.72 25.46
N GLY A 5 50.54 8.62 26.00
CA GLY A 5 49.80 7.69 25.20
C GLY A 5 48.59 8.37 24.55
N GLU A 6 48.67 8.66 23.27
CA GLU A 6 47.52 8.95 22.45
C GLU A 6 46.59 7.72 22.42
N VAL A 7 45.49 7.80 23.16
CA VAL A 7 44.37 6.86 23.00
C VAL A 7 43.73 7.22 21.68
N SER A 8 44.01 6.48 20.63
CA SER A 8 43.24 6.55 19.40
C SER A 8 41.79 6.16 19.73
N GLU A 9 40.90 7.16 19.74
CA GLU A 9 39.46 6.87 19.71
C GLU A 9 39.18 6.05 18.46
N VAL A 10 38.98 4.75 18.65
CA VAL A 10 38.37 3.89 17.64
C VAL A 10 36.94 4.36 17.53
N THR A 11 36.65 5.23 16.55
CA THR A 11 35.27 5.56 16.21
C THR A 11 34.57 4.28 15.82
N ALA A 12 33.66 3.83 16.66
CA ALA A 12 32.84 2.67 16.40
C ALA A 12 32.14 2.84 15.03
N GLU A 13 32.35 1.89 14.14
CA GLU A 13 31.75 1.91 12.80
C GLU A 13 30.24 1.71 12.94
N LEU A 14 29.48 2.76 12.65
CA LEU A 14 28.02 2.73 12.64
C LEU A 14 27.56 2.39 11.21
N VAL A 15 26.93 1.22 11.03
CA VAL A 15 26.30 0.82 9.77
C VAL A 15 24.80 0.98 9.92
N VAL A 16 24.18 1.74 9.03
CA VAL A 16 22.72 1.97 8.98
C VAL A 16 22.18 1.45 7.66
N GLU A 17 21.29 0.48 7.72
CA GLU A 17 20.64 -0.13 6.57
C GLU A 17 19.12 0.08 6.66
N PRO A 18 18.51 0.81 5.70
CA PRO A 18 17.06 0.93 5.65
C PRO A 18 16.39 -0.39 5.26
N ILE A 19 15.26 -0.67 5.91
CA ILE A 19 14.38 -1.79 5.63
C ILE A 19 13.01 -1.21 5.31
N ILE A 20 12.58 -1.31 4.04
CA ILE A 20 11.42 -0.60 3.54
C ILE A 20 10.47 -1.55 2.85
N GLY A 21 9.23 -1.61 3.34
CA GLY A 21 8.10 -2.22 2.65
C GLY A 21 7.10 -1.17 2.20
N LEU A 22 6.26 -1.51 1.22
CA LEU A 22 5.19 -0.64 0.74
C LEU A 22 3.83 -1.30 0.88
N GLU A 23 2.86 -0.53 1.33
CA GLU A 23 1.45 -0.77 1.10
C GLU A 23 1.00 0.14 -0.05
N VAL A 24 0.43 -0.45 -1.10
CA VAL A 24 0.08 0.28 -2.32
C VAL A 24 -1.39 0.05 -2.64
N HIS A 25 -2.17 1.12 -2.62
CA HIS A 25 -3.58 1.07 -2.97
C HIS A 25 -3.78 1.51 -4.41
N VAL A 26 -4.45 0.69 -5.19
CA VAL A 26 -4.75 0.92 -6.61
C VAL A 26 -6.26 0.91 -6.82
N GLN A 27 -6.83 2.07 -7.16
CA GLN A 27 -8.22 2.17 -7.53
C GLN A 27 -8.43 1.53 -8.91
N LEU A 28 -9.30 0.52 -8.99
CA LEU A 28 -9.53 -0.24 -10.21
C LEU A 28 -10.42 0.51 -11.19
N ALA A 29 -10.11 0.40 -12.48
CA ALA A 29 -10.83 1.05 -13.59
C ALA A 29 -12.17 0.34 -13.89
N THR A 30 -13.06 0.27 -12.90
CA THR A 30 -14.41 -0.26 -13.07
C THR A 30 -15.42 0.85 -13.31
N ARG A 31 -16.53 0.52 -13.97
CA ARG A 31 -17.63 1.46 -14.19
C ARG A 31 -18.51 1.63 -12.95
N THR A 32 -18.58 0.60 -12.11
CA THR A 32 -19.42 0.58 -10.91
C THR A 32 -18.61 0.23 -9.68
N LYS A 33 -19.14 0.55 -8.51
CA LYS A 33 -18.56 0.23 -7.21
C LYS A 33 -18.42 -1.29 -7.01
N LEU A 34 -17.66 -1.68 -5.99
CA LEU A 34 -17.34 -3.10 -5.73
C LEU A 34 -18.59 -3.93 -5.36
N TRP A 35 -19.52 -3.33 -4.63
CA TRP A 35 -20.65 -4.03 -4.03
C TRP A 35 -22.02 -3.56 -4.52
N CYS A 36 -22.09 -2.61 -5.45
CA CYS A 36 -23.35 -2.07 -5.97
C CYS A 36 -23.20 -1.50 -7.38
N GLY A 37 -24.32 -1.13 -7.99
CA GLY A 37 -24.39 -0.55 -9.33
C GLY A 37 -24.12 0.95 -9.42
N CYS A 38 -23.78 1.65 -8.31
CA CYS A 38 -23.44 3.07 -8.36
C CYS A 38 -22.19 3.30 -9.21
N ALA A 39 -22.19 4.38 -9.99
CA ALA A 39 -21.05 4.74 -10.82
C ALA A 39 -19.82 5.07 -9.97
N VAL A 40 -18.64 4.71 -10.48
CA VAL A 40 -17.35 5.23 -10.01
C VAL A 40 -17.08 6.48 -10.82
N ALA A 41 -17.32 7.64 -10.24
CA ALA A 41 -17.11 8.95 -10.85
C ALA A 41 -16.36 9.88 -9.90
N ALA A 42 -15.54 10.75 -10.45
CA ALA A 42 -14.80 11.76 -9.71
C ALA A 42 -15.18 13.17 -10.18
N GLY A 43 -15.36 14.08 -9.24
CA GLY A 43 -15.64 15.49 -9.54
C GLY A 43 -17.12 15.84 -9.69
N ASP A 44 -18.02 14.89 -9.49
CA ASP A 44 -19.46 15.13 -9.46
C ASP A 44 -19.90 15.71 -8.10
N GLU A 45 -21.16 16.19 -8.04
CA GLU A 45 -21.77 16.67 -6.81
C GLU A 45 -21.60 15.67 -5.65
N PRO A 46 -21.18 16.09 -4.46
CA PRO A 46 -21.03 15.21 -3.31
C PRO A 46 -22.29 14.40 -3.02
N ASN A 47 -22.12 13.13 -2.75
CA ASN A 47 -23.19 12.18 -2.42
C ASN A 47 -24.23 11.95 -3.54
N SER A 48 -23.88 12.24 -4.81
CA SER A 48 -24.75 11.98 -5.96
C SER A 48 -24.73 10.53 -6.45
N HIS A 49 -23.64 9.78 -6.10
CA HIS A 49 -23.46 8.38 -6.48
C HIS A 49 -23.50 7.45 -5.27
N VAL A 50 -24.63 7.47 -4.56
CA VAL A 50 -24.87 6.66 -3.38
C VAL A 50 -26.19 5.87 -3.47
N CYS A 51 -26.23 4.70 -2.85
CA CYS A 51 -27.42 3.87 -2.77
C CYS A 51 -27.49 3.17 -1.40
N PRO A 52 -28.61 2.49 -1.04
CA PRO A 52 -28.73 1.80 0.23
C PRO A 52 -27.57 0.83 0.53
N VAL A 53 -26.98 0.19 -0.48
CA VAL A 53 -25.85 -0.76 -0.29
C VAL A 53 -24.60 -0.03 0.16
N CYS A 54 -24.11 0.96 -0.60
CA CYS A 54 -22.88 1.68 -0.25
C CYS A 54 -23.04 2.60 0.97
N LEU A 55 -24.28 2.93 1.35
CA LEU A 55 -24.60 3.62 2.61
C LEU A 55 -24.74 2.66 3.80
N GLY A 56 -24.77 1.34 3.57
CA GLY A 56 -24.92 0.35 4.63
C GLY A 56 -26.28 0.38 5.32
N LEU A 57 -27.36 0.71 4.58
CA LEU A 57 -28.70 0.76 5.16
C LEU A 57 -29.21 -0.66 5.51
N PRO A 58 -29.99 -0.80 6.59
CA PRO A 58 -30.51 -2.10 6.99
C PRO A 58 -31.27 -2.82 5.89
N GLY A 59 -30.96 -4.10 5.68
CA GLY A 59 -31.59 -4.95 4.67
C GLY A 59 -30.99 -4.86 3.25
N ALA A 60 -30.03 -3.94 3.01
CA ALA A 60 -29.31 -3.89 1.76
C ALA A 60 -28.14 -4.89 1.75
N LEU A 61 -28.03 -5.71 0.70
CA LEU A 61 -27.00 -6.74 0.56
C LEU A 61 -26.00 -6.37 -0.54
N PRO A 62 -24.70 -6.64 -0.33
CA PRO A 62 -23.67 -6.42 -1.33
C PRO A 62 -23.76 -7.41 -2.49
N VAL A 63 -23.43 -6.96 -3.71
CA VAL A 63 -23.29 -7.80 -4.90
C VAL A 63 -21.94 -7.52 -5.55
N LEU A 64 -21.09 -8.56 -5.62
CA LEU A 64 -19.71 -8.45 -6.10
C LEU A 64 -19.62 -8.00 -7.57
N ASN A 65 -18.78 -7.04 -7.83
CA ASN A 65 -18.40 -6.62 -9.18
C ASN A 65 -17.39 -7.62 -9.79
N ALA A 66 -17.84 -8.44 -10.74
CA ALA A 66 -17.00 -9.44 -11.40
C ALA A 66 -15.78 -8.83 -12.11
N HIS A 67 -15.93 -7.64 -12.71
CA HIS A 67 -14.83 -6.97 -13.42
C HIS A 67 -13.72 -6.51 -12.46
N ALA A 68 -14.04 -6.15 -11.23
CA ALA A 68 -13.03 -5.85 -10.22
C ALA A 68 -12.18 -7.08 -9.89
N VAL A 69 -12.80 -8.26 -9.84
CA VAL A 69 -12.09 -9.54 -9.64
C VAL A 69 -11.18 -9.84 -10.84
N GLU A 70 -11.66 -9.65 -12.06
CA GLU A 70 -10.87 -9.86 -13.29
C GLU A 70 -9.62 -8.97 -13.32
N LEU A 71 -9.78 -7.67 -13.04
CA LEU A 71 -8.66 -6.73 -12.99
C LEU A 71 -7.65 -7.09 -11.88
N SER A 72 -8.15 -7.58 -10.75
CA SER A 72 -7.29 -8.03 -9.65
C SER A 72 -6.51 -9.30 -9.98
N ILE A 73 -7.13 -10.28 -10.65
CA ILE A 73 -6.45 -11.48 -11.15
C ILE A 73 -5.38 -11.10 -12.17
N LEU A 74 -5.71 -10.24 -13.12
CA LEU A 74 -4.77 -9.77 -14.14
C LEU A 74 -3.56 -9.08 -13.48
N THR A 75 -3.81 -8.23 -12.50
CA THR A 75 -2.74 -7.59 -11.72
C THR A 75 -1.91 -8.64 -10.97
N GLY A 76 -2.55 -9.55 -10.24
CA GLY A 76 -1.86 -10.60 -9.49
C GLY A 76 -0.94 -11.45 -10.39
N LEU A 77 -1.43 -11.84 -11.56
CA LEU A 77 -0.62 -12.58 -12.54
C LEU A 77 0.58 -11.77 -13.04
N SER A 78 0.41 -10.47 -13.28
CA SER A 78 1.49 -9.58 -13.71
C SER A 78 2.53 -9.32 -12.62
N LEU A 79 2.14 -9.48 -11.36
CA LEU A 79 3.01 -9.43 -10.17
C LEU A 79 3.61 -10.82 -9.84
N ASN A 80 3.49 -11.80 -10.74
CA ASN A 80 3.92 -13.18 -10.52
C ASN A 80 3.31 -13.84 -9.27
N CYS A 81 2.12 -13.41 -8.85
CA CYS A 81 1.44 -13.98 -7.70
C CYS A 81 0.78 -15.32 -8.02
N GLU A 82 0.65 -16.16 -6.98
CA GLU A 82 -0.28 -17.28 -6.95
C GLU A 82 -1.71 -16.76 -6.78
N ILE A 83 -2.64 -17.19 -7.64
CA ILE A 83 -4.06 -16.88 -7.50
C ILE A 83 -4.70 -17.94 -6.63
N ALA A 84 -5.38 -17.52 -5.56
CA ALA A 84 -6.03 -18.41 -4.62
C ALA A 84 -7.13 -19.26 -5.30
N ALA A 85 -7.18 -20.55 -4.97
CA ALA A 85 -8.26 -21.42 -5.45
C ALA A 85 -9.62 -21.05 -4.85
N VAL A 86 -9.60 -20.55 -3.60
CA VAL A 86 -10.77 -20.05 -2.88
C VAL A 86 -10.33 -18.84 -2.07
N THR A 87 -11.06 -17.75 -2.18
CA THR A 87 -10.90 -16.56 -1.34
C THR A 87 -12.22 -16.21 -0.67
N HIS A 88 -12.19 -15.44 0.40
CA HIS A 88 -13.39 -14.93 1.06
C HIS A 88 -13.21 -13.49 1.50
N TRP A 89 -14.28 -12.90 1.97
CA TRP A 89 -14.40 -11.53 2.38
C TRP A 89 -14.46 -11.44 3.89
N ASP A 90 -13.71 -10.52 4.46
CA ASP A 90 -13.69 -10.23 5.89
C ASP A 90 -14.21 -8.81 6.11
N ARG A 91 -14.94 -8.60 7.22
CA ARG A 91 -15.27 -7.26 7.71
C ARG A 91 -14.13 -6.75 8.58
N LYS A 92 -13.56 -5.62 8.19
CA LYS A 92 -12.62 -4.83 8.98
C LYS A 92 -13.44 -3.75 9.69
N SER A 93 -13.77 -3.98 10.95
CA SER A 93 -14.61 -3.06 11.73
C SER A 93 -13.82 -1.82 12.11
N TYR A 94 -14.32 -0.65 11.68
CA TYR A 94 -13.72 0.59 12.08
C TYR A 94 -14.74 1.74 11.95
N PHE A 95 -14.80 2.62 12.96
CA PHE A 95 -15.85 3.61 13.12
C PHE A 95 -15.31 4.99 12.76
N TYR A 96 -15.59 5.42 11.52
CA TYR A 96 -15.19 6.74 11.04
C TYR A 96 -16.28 7.34 10.15
N PRO A 97 -16.45 8.68 10.07
CA PRO A 97 -17.53 9.30 9.31
C PRO A 97 -17.59 8.95 7.83
N ASP A 98 -16.44 8.68 7.20
CA ASP A 98 -16.34 8.29 5.79
C ASP A 98 -16.57 6.79 5.56
N GLN A 99 -16.85 6.02 6.62
CA GLN A 99 -17.15 4.59 6.57
C GLN A 99 -18.60 4.33 7.05
N PRO A 100 -19.59 4.51 6.16
CA PRO A 100 -21.01 4.56 6.58
C PRO A 100 -21.55 3.23 7.12
N LYS A 101 -20.91 2.11 6.75
CA LYS A 101 -21.25 0.76 7.27
C LYS A 101 -20.63 0.46 8.64
N ASN A 102 -19.71 1.30 9.13
CA ASN A 102 -18.84 1.05 10.28
C ASN A 102 -17.89 -0.14 10.11
N TYR A 103 -17.75 -0.66 8.89
CA TYR A 103 -16.75 -1.65 8.51
C TYR A 103 -16.39 -1.48 7.03
N GLN A 104 -15.21 -1.93 6.67
CA GLN A 104 -14.73 -2.08 5.30
C GLN A 104 -14.77 -3.57 4.95
N ILE A 105 -15.27 -3.90 3.77
CA ILE A 105 -15.13 -5.27 3.24
C ILE A 105 -13.77 -5.38 2.59
N SER A 106 -12.98 -6.36 3.04
CA SER A 106 -11.61 -6.61 2.62
C SER A 106 -11.32 -8.11 2.56
N GLN A 107 -10.06 -8.52 2.35
CA GLN A 107 -9.64 -9.93 2.35
C GLN A 107 -8.43 -10.08 3.27
N PHE A 108 -8.65 -10.38 4.53
CA PHE A 108 -7.57 -10.48 5.53
C PHE A 108 -6.93 -11.87 5.56
N THR A 109 -7.74 -12.92 5.79
CA THR A 109 -7.22 -14.26 6.04
C THR A 109 -6.94 -15.06 4.76
N ARG A 110 -7.66 -14.77 3.68
CA ARG A 110 -7.52 -15.46 2.38
C ARG A 110 -7.50 -14.45 1.23
N PRO A 111 -6.38 -13.75 1.02
CA PRO A 111 -6.25 -12.80 -0.08
C PRO A 111 -6.36 -13.51 -1.43
N LEU A 112 -6.83 -12.79 -2.44
CA LEU A 112 -6.98 -13.31 -3.80
C LEU A 112 -5.62 -13.67 -4.43
N CYS A 113 -4.59 -12.86 -4.19
CA CYS A 113 -3.25 -13.04 -4.75
C CYS A 113 -2.20 -13.02 -3.64
N ARG A 114 -1.18 -13.89 -3.74
CA ARG A 114 -0.11 -14.01 -2.74
C ARG A 114 1.21 -14.48 -3.36
N ASP A 115 2.27 -14.34 -2.60
CA ASP A 115 3.59 -14.94 -2.85
C ASP A 115 4.16 -14.61 -4.24
N GLY A 116 4.04 -13.33 -4.67
CA GLY A 116 4.54 -12.84 -5.94
C GLY A 116 5.87 -12.10 -5.85
N TYR A 117 6.25 -11.48 -6.97
CA TYR A 117 7.40 -10.58 -7.03
C TYR A 117 7.31 -9.66 -8.25
N VAL A 118 8.03 -8.54 -8.17
CA VAL A 118 8.25 -7.63 -9.29
C VAL A 118 9.75 -7.43 -9.45
N GLU A 119 10.24 -7.63 -10.66
CA GLU A 119 11.59 -7.27 -11.07
C GLU A 119 11.57 -5.92 -11.78
N PHE A 120 12.59 -5.09 -11.57
CA PHE A 120 12.68 -3.75 -12.15
C PHE A 120 14.14 -3.33 -12.34
N PRO A 121 14.44 -2.55 -13.39
CA PRO A 121 15.79 -2.01 -13.57
C PRO A 121 16.09 -0.97 -12.47
N PHE A 122 17.24 -1.13 -11.85
CA PHE A 122 17.74 -0.18 -10.85
C PHE A 122 19.27 -0.11 -10.94
N ASP A 123 19.78 1.06 -11.31
CA ASP A 123 21.18 1.27 -11.67
C ASP A 123 21.65 0.21 -12.71
N ASP A 124 22.77 -0.46 -12.48
CA ASP A 124 23.34 -1.49 -13.35
C ASP A 124 22.83 -2.91 -13.04
N ARG A 125 21.77 -3.04 -12.24
CA ARG A 125 21.21 -4.34 -11.80
C ARG A 125 19.70 -4.43 -12.02
N ILE A 126 19.19 -5.63 -11.92
CA ILE A 126 17.75 -5.87 -11.76
C ILE A 126 17.45 -5.96 -10.26
N GLY A 127 16.65 -5.00 -9.77
CA GLY A 127 16.07 -5.05 -8.44
C GLY A 127 14.91 -6.05 -8.42
N LYS A 128 14.63 -6.62 -7.26
CA LYS A 128 13.52 -7.55 -7.06
C LYS A 128 12.86 -7.29 -5.73
N VAL A 129 11.54 -7.05 -5.76
CA VAL A 129 10.71 -6.89 -4.57
C VAL A 129 9.67 -7.99 -4.54
N ARG A 130 9.61 -8.73 -3.44
CA ARG A 130 8.60 -9.76 -3.22
C ARG A 130 7.27 -9.10 -2.87
N ILE A 131 6.20 -9.68 -3.39
CA ILE A 131 4.82 -9.28 -3.09
C ILE A 131 4.25 -10.30 -2.12
N ARG A 132 3.98 -9.88 -0.89
CA ARG A 132 3.36 -10.72 0.12
C ARG A 132 1.96 -11.11 -0.28
N ARG A 133 1.16 -10.12 -0.72
CA ARG A 133 -0.21 -10.32 -1.19
C ARG A 133 -0.70 -9.13 -2.02
N ALA A 134 -1.72 -9.40 -2.82
CA ALA A 134 -2.60 -8.37 -3.36
C ALA A 134 -4.05 -8.82 -3.16
N HIS A 135 -4.87 -7.95 -2.57
CA HIS A 135 -6.22 -8.27 -2.18
C HIS A 135 -7.21 -7.16 -2.48
N LEU A 136 -8.45 -7.56 -2.74
CA LEU A 136 -9.55 -6.64 -2.99
C LEU A 136 -10.12 -6.10 -1.70
N GLU A 137 -10.43 -4.81 -1.73
CA GLU A 137 -11.19 -4.12 -0.70
C GLU A 137 -12.00 -2.97 -1.32
N GLU A 138 -12.79 -2.28 -0.53
CA GLU A 138 -13.51 -1.09 -0.95
C GLU A 138 -12.87 0.17 -0.38
N ASP A 139 -12.84 1.26 -1.16
CA ASP A 139 -12.35 2.55 -0.67
C ASP A 139 -13.40 3.20 0.27
N ALA A 140 -12.91 4.00 1.21
CA ALA A 140 -13.74 4.84 2.08
C ALA A 140 -14.25 6.09 1.35
N GLY A 141 -15.20 6.79 1.92
CA GLY A 141 -15.61 8.12 1.48
C GLY A 141 -14.49 9.15 1.62
N LYS A 142 -14.83 10.41 1.42
CA LYS A 142 -13.90 11.53 1.55
C LYS A 142 -14.41 12.48 2.64
N SER A 143 -13.58 12.77 3.64
CA SER A 143 -13.80 13.87 4.57
C SER A 143 -13.29 15.17 3.97
N VAL A 144 -14.12 16.21 4.01
CA VAL A 144 -13.85 17.55 3.44
C VAL A 144 -13.80 18.54 4.60
N HIS A 145 -12.64 19.15 4.82
CA HIS A 145 -12.37 20.04 5.95
C HIS A 145 -12.42 21.54 5.58
N ASP A 146 -12.95 21.87 4.42
CA ASP A 146 -12.96 23.24 3.88
C ASP A 146 -14.01 24.15 4.54
N PHE A 147 -14.79 23.63 5.50
CA PHE A 147 -15.81 24.35 6.22
C PHE A 147 -15.31 24.83 7.59
N ALA A 148 -15.62 26.08 7.96
CA ALA A 148 -15.08 26.70 9.17
C ALA A 148 -15.44 25.95 10.48
N ASP A 149 -16.66 25.40 10.57
CA ASP A 149 -17.20 24.86 11.82
C ASP A 149 -17.63 23.38 11.72
N CYS A 150 -17.41 22.72 10.58
CA CYS A 150 -17.82 21.34 10.38
C CYS A 150 -16.93 20.62 9.35
N THR A 151 -16.97 19.30 9.39
CA THR A 151 -16.39 18.45 8.33
C THR A 151 -17.52 17.90 7.49
N GLY A 152 -17.45 18.15 6.16
CA GLY A 152 -18.33 17.50 5.21
C GLY A 152 -17.90 16.07 4.94
N VAL A 153 -18.83 15.20 4.57
CA VAL A 153 -18.55 13.82 4.16
C VAL A 153 -19.13 13.58 2.77
N ASP A 154 -18.27 13.25 1.83
CA ASP A 154 -18.64 12.84 0.48
C ASP A 154 -18.44 11.33 0.32
N LEU A 155 -19.54 10.61 0.13
CA LEU A 155 -19.59 9.15 0.02
C LEU A 155 -19.57 8.66 -1.44
N ASN A 156 -19.34 9.53 -2.42
CA ASN A 156 -19.23 9.13 -3.83
C ASN A 156 -18.12 8.12 -4.03
N ARG A 157 -17.00 8.24 -3.30
CA ARG A 157 -15.88 7.29 -3.36
C ARG A 157 -16.12 6.01 -2.54
N ALA A 158 -16.95 6.06 -1.50
CA ALA A 158 -17.23 4.90 -0.63
C ALA A 158 -17.71 3.70 -1.45
N GLY A 159 -17.06 2.56 -1.31
CA GLY A 159 -17.34 1.34 -2.07
C GLY A 159 -16.67 1.24 -3.44
N THR A 160 -15.83 2.19 -3.83
CA THR A 160 -15.00 2.10 -5.05
C THR A 160 -14.05 0.90 -4.92
N PRO A 161 -13.91 0.05 -5.96
CA PRO A 161 -13.01 -1.10 -5.92
C PRO A 161 -11.56 -0.66 -5.76
N LEU A 162 -10.88 -1.21 -4.76
CA LEU A 162 -9.51 -0.94 -4.40
C LEU A 162 -8.72 -2.24 -4.35
N LEU A 163 -7.56 -2.28 -4.97
CA LEU A 163 -6.60 -3.37 -4.83
C LEU A 163 -5.46 -2.90 -3.94
N GLU A 164 -5.30 -3.52 -2.78
CA GLU A 164 -4.16 -3.29 -1.91
C GLU A 164 -3.06 -4.31 -2.21
N ILE A 165 -1.88 -3.81 -2.56
CA ILE A 165 -0.67 -4.60 -2.82
C ILE A 165 0.29 -4.37 -1.66
N VAL A 166 0.65 -5.43 -0.95
CA VAL A 166 1.58 -5.40 0.18
C VAL A 166 2.87 -6.08 -0.22
N THR A 167 3.99 -5.37 -0.14
CA THR A 167 5.32 -5.93 -0.42
C THR A 167 5.94 -6.55 0.82
N GLU A 168 6.95 -7.38 0.61
CA GLU A 168 7.97 -7.64 1.64
C GLU A 168 8.90 -6.41 1.75
N PRO A 169 9.63 -6.26 2.87
CA PRO A 169 10.51 -5.11 3.08
C PRO A 169 11.87 -5.28 2.40
N ASP A 170 11.83 -5.40 1.07
CA ASP A 170 13.00 -5.70 0.23
C ASP A 170 13.63 -4.45 -0.41
N LEU A 171 13.16 -3.25 -0.04
CA LEU A 171 13.71 -1.98 -0.54
C LEU A 171 14.67 -1.37 0.48
N HIS A 172 15.78 -0.78 0.01
CA HIS A 172 16.87 -0.34 0.87
C HIS A 172 17.36 1.09 0.64
N SER A 173 16.73 1.84 -0.28
CA SER A 173 17.07 3.25 -0.51
C SER A 173 15.87 4.07 -0.99
N PRO A 174 15.92 5.41 -0.86
CA PRO A 174 14.92 6.32 -1.41
C PRO A 174 14.74 6.17 -2.93
N GLU A 175 15.87 6.04 -3.64
CA GLU A 175 15.91 5.93 -5.09
C GLU A 175 15.33 4.60 -5.58
N GLU A 176 15.68 3.51 -4.93
CA GLU A 176 15.15 2.16 -5.20
C GLU A 176 13.63 2.11 -4.95
N THR A 177 13.18 2.69 -3.84
CA THR A 177 11.76 2.78 -3.49
C THR A 177 10.96 3.57 -4.53
N ARG A 178 11.49 4.70 -4.98
CA ARG A 178 10.88 5.52 -6.02
C ARG A 178 10.80 4.77 -7.36
N GLU A 179 11.89 4.13 -7.79
CA GLU A 179 11.91 3.41 -9.07
C GLU A 179 10.94 2.24 -9.06
N PHE A 180 10.93 1.43 -8.01
CA PHE A 180 9.96 0.36 -7.85
C PHE A 180 8.51 0.87 -7.94
N ALA A 181 8.18 1.96 -7.23
CA ALA A 181 6.85 2.55 -7.27
C ALA A 181 6.45 3.04 -8.67
N MET A 182 7.39 3.62 -9.42
CA MET A 182 7.19 4.02 -10.81
C MET A 182 6.95 2.82 -11.74
N GLN A 183 7.69 1.72 -11.56
CA GLN A 183 7.48 0.49 -12.34
C GLN A 183 6.11 -0.12 -12.05
N LEU A 184 5.69 -0.15 -10.80
CA LEU A 184 4.37 -0.65 -10.43
C LEU A 184 3.25 0.20 -11.05
N GLN A 185 3.39 1.53 -11.06
CA GLN A 185 2.45 2.41 -11.75
C GLN A 185 2.40 2.14 -13.26
N ARG A 186 3.57 2.01 -13.90
CA ARG A 186 3.65 1.69 -15.34
C ARG A 186 2.93 0.38 -15.64
N LEU A 187 3.13 -0.64 -14.80
CA LEU A 187 2.53 -1.96 -14.97
C LEU A 187 1.01 -1.90 -14.94
N VAL A 188 0.40 -1.30 -13.91
CA VAL A 188 -1.06 -1.23 -13.76
C VAL A 188 -1.71 -0.36 -14.84
N ARG A 189 -1.02 0.70 -15.29
CA ARG A 189 -1.47 1.53 -16.41
C ARG A 189 -1.38 0.81 -17.75
N TYR A 190 -0.28 0.10 -18.00
CA TYR A 190 -0.07 -0.65 -19.22
C TYR A 190 -1.12 -1.75 -19.43
N LEU A 191 -1.53 -2.39 -18.35
CA LEU A 191 -2.58 -3.40 -18.35
C LEU A 191 -4.01 -2.82 -18.38
N GLY A 192 -4.17 -1.51 -18.32
CA GLY A 192 -5.49 -0.86 -18.25
C GLY A 192 -6.25 -1.13 -16.95
N VAL A 193 -5.55 -1.58 -15.90
CA VAL A 193 -6.14 -1.88 -14.59
C VAL A 193 -6.56 -0.62 -13.84
N SER A 194 -5.80 0.46 -14.02
CA SER A 194 -6.02 1.76 -13.36
C SER A 194 -5.39 2.87 -14.18
N GLU A 195 -5.95 4.09 -14.10
CA GLU A 195 -5.23 5.29 -14.55
C GLU A 195 -4.06 5.63 -13.63
N ALA A 196 -4.11 5.13 -12.39
CA ALA A 196 -3.07 5.25 -11.36
C ALA A 196 -2.57 6.69 -11.17
N ASN A 197 -3.48 7.66 -11.20
CA ASN A 197 -3.17 9.06 -10.98
C ASN A 197 -3.08 9.33 -9.47
N MET A 198 -1.87 9.60 -8.97
CA MET A 198 -1.62 9.85 -7.54
C MET A 198 -2.31 11.12 -7.05
N GLN A 199 -2.34 12.20 -7.85
CA GLN A 199 -2.97 13.47 -7.48
C GLN A 199 -4.49 13.36 -7.35
N LYS A 200 -5.10 12.40 -8.07
CA LYS A 200 -6.52 12.05 -7.95
C LYS A 200 -6.79 10.98 -6.88
N GLY A 201 -5.74 10.51 -6.18
CA GLY A 201 -5.85 9.44 -5.19
C GLY A 201 -6.15 8.05 -5.77
N GLN A 202 -5.99 7.86 -7.08
CA GLN A 202 -6.22 6.57 -7.74
C GLN A 202 -5.08 5.58 -7.50
N MET A 203 -3.91 6.05 -7.08
CA MET A 203 -2.81 5.25 -6.58
C MET A 203 -2.17 5.96 -5.40
N ARG A 204 -1.98 5.22 -4.30
CA ARG A 204 -1.41 5.73 -3.06
C ARG A 204 -0.32 4.79 -2.59
N PHE A 205 0.74 5.33 -2.02
CA PHE A 205 1.85 4.58 -1.46
C PHE A 205 1.99 4.92 0.02
N GLU A 206 2.06 3.91 0.86
CA GLU A 206 2.29 4.04 2.30
C GLU A 206 3.54 3.23 2.66
N PRO A 207 4.73 3.87 2.73
CA PRO A 207 5.96 3.17 3.10
C PRO A 207 5.97 2.83 4.58
N ASN A 208 6.38 1.61 4.89
CA ASN A 208 6.72 1.11 6.20
C ASN A 208 8.24 1.08 6.31
N ILE A 209 8.81 1.92 7.16
CA ILE A 209 10.25 2.18 7.21
C ILE A 209 10.78 1.88 8.61
N ASN A 210 11.80 1.05 8.69
CA ASN A 210 12.65 0.92 9.87
C ASN A 210 14.11 0.76 9.44
N LEU A 211 15.02 0.82 10.41
CA LEU A 211 16.46 0.70 10.19
C LEU A 211 17.00 -0.53 10.90
N ARG A 212 17.87 -1.23 10.21
CA ARG A 212 18.84 -2.14 10.80
C ARG A 212 20.11 -1.33 11.09
N ILE A 213 20.52 -1.29 12.35
CA ILE A 213 21.68 -0.55 12.81
C ILE A 213 22.66 -1.53 13.41
N VAL A 214 23.90 -1.51 12.94
CA VAL A 214 25.00 -2.29 13.53
C VAL A 214 25.99 -1.35 14.17
N ARG A 215 26.23 -1.50 15.47
CA ARG A 215 27.20 -0.75 16.23
C ARG A 215 28.02 -1.70 17.09
N ASP A 216 29.33 -1.66 16.97
CA ASP A 216 30.25 -2.53 17.72
C ASP A 216 29.96 -4.03 17.56
N GLY A 217 29.48 -4.45 16.38
CA GLY A 217 29.08 -5.83 16.08
C GLY A 217 27.76 -6.27 16.67
N VAL A 218 27.02 -5.36 17.33
CA VAL A 218 25.65 -5.62 17.85
C VAL A 218 24.62 -5.05 16.89
N GLU A 219 23.61 -5.85 16.58
CA GLU A 219 22.53 -5.49 15.68
C GLU A 219 21.30 -4.99 16.44
N TYR A 220 20.72 -3.89 15.96
CA TYR A 220 19.52 -3.26 16.48
C TYR A 220 18.52 -2.99 15.34
N HIS A 221 17.24 -3.01 15.63
CA HIS A 221 16.19 -2.58 14.71
C HIS A 221 15.39 -1.43 15.32
N THR A 222 15.16 -0.37 14.56
CA THR A 222 14.29 0.72 15.01
C THR A 222 12.81 0.32 14.87
N PRO A 223 11.89 0.97 15.63
CA PRO A 223 10.45 0.77 15.43
C PRO A 223 10.02 1.09 14.01
N ILE A 224 9.04 0.31 13.49
CA ILE A 224 8.49 0.54 12.15
C ILE A 224 7.67 1.84 12.16
N VAL A 225 7.89 2.67 11.15
CA VAL A 225 7.13 3.90 10.90
C VAL A 225 6.40 3.77 9.58
N GLU A 226 5.07 3.83 9.63
CA GLU A 226 4.22 3.95 8.44
C GLU A 226 4.00 5.42 8.13
N VAL A 227 4.27 5.85 6.89
CA VAL A 227 4.04 7.23 6.48
C VAL A 227 2.94 7.33 5.44
N LYS A 228 2.03 8.29 5.66
CA LYS A 228 0.85 8.55 4.84
C LYS A 228 0.89 9.91 4.16
N ASN A 229 -0.12 10.18 3.33
CA ASN A 229 -0.33 11.46 2.62
C ASN A 229 0.72 11.76 1.55
N LEU A 230 1.14 10.74 0.81
CA LEU A 230 2.07 10.89 -0.30
C LEU A 230 1.32 11.05 -1.62
N ASN A 231 1.57 12.13 -2.32
CA ASN A 231 0.89 12.50 -3.56
C ASN A 231 1.80 12.49 -4.80
N SER A 232 3.07 12.13 -4.63
CA SER A 232 4.03 12.04 -5.73
C SER A 232 5.17 11.06 -5.43
N PHE A 233 5.84 10.57 -6.48
CA PHE A 233 7.06 9.75 -6.33
C PHE A 233 8.23 10.53 -5.73
N HIS A 234 8.26 11.86 -5.93
CA HIS A 234 9.24 12.72 -5.30
C HIS A 234 9.04 12.73 -3.78
N ALA A 235 7.81 12.96 -3.33
CA ALA A 235 7.46 12.91 -1.91
C ALA A 235 7.79 11.55 -1.29
N LEU A 236 7.55 10.44 -2.00
CA LEU A 236 7.90 9.09 -1.52
C LEU A 236 9.41 8.97 -1.25
N ALA A 237 10.28 9.41 -2.18
CA ALA A 237 11.73 9.37 -1.97
C ALA A 237 12.18 10.31 -0.84
N MET A 238 11.60 11.52 -0.74
CA MET A 238 11.91 12.47 0.31
C MET A 238 11.53 11.96 1.69
N VAL A 239 10.36 11.32 1.82
CA VAL A 239 9.92 10.67 3.06
C VAL A 239 10.89 9.60 3.51
N VAL A 240 11.30 8.71 2.62
CA VAL A 240 12.26 7.65 2.95
C VAL A 240 13.57 8.25 3.46
N ARG A 241 14.10 9.26 2.77
CA ARG A 241 15.32 9.96 3.17
C ARG A 241 15.17 10.62 4.54
N HIS A 242 14.09 11.36 4.74
CA HIS A 242 13.82 12.02 6.02
C HIS A 242 13.69 11.03 7.17
N GLU A 243 12.98 9.91 6.97
CA GLU A 243 12.81 8.89 8.02
C GLU A 243 14.11 8.17 8.36
N ILE A 244 14.98 7.89 7.39
CA ILE A 244 16.32 7.36 7.66
C ILE A 244 17.09 8.29 8.60
N ASP A 245 17.16 9.58 8.27
CA ASP A 245 17.87 10.57 9.07
C ASP A 245 17.25 10.74 10.46
N ARG A 246 15.93 10.84 10.52
CA ARG A 246 15.19 11.03 11.78
C ARG A 246 15.34 9.83 12.71
N GLN A 247 15.18 8.60 12.18
CA GLN A 247 15.27 7.38 12.99
C GLN A 247 16.71 7.13 13.46
N THR A 248 17.72 7.42 12.62
CA THR A 248 19.13 7.34 13.00
C THR A 248 19.44 8.26 14.19
N LYS A 249 19.05 9.54 14.09
CA LYS A 249 19.23 10.51 15.18
C LYS A 249 18.47 10.10 16.46
N ALA A 250 17.22 9.70 16.33
CA ALA A 250 16.43 9.24 17.47
C ALA A 250 17.07 8.03 18.16
N TRP A 251 17.62 7.09 17.38
CA TRP A 251 18.29 5.93 17.93
C TRP A 251 19.60 6.30 18.64
N GLU A 252 20.40 7.21 18.08
CA GLU A 252 21.62 7.70 18.73
C GLU A 252 21.34 8.37 20.09
N GLU A 253 20.20 9.09 20.20
CA GLU A 253 19.81 9.79 21.42
C GLU A 253 19.19 8.86 22.48
N THR A 254 18.41 7.87 22.08
CA THR A 254 17.56 7.10 23.01
C THR A 254 17.85 5.61 23.03
N ALA A 255 18.64 5.09 22.07
CA ALA A 255 18.82 3.65 21.82
C ALA A 255 17.49 2.90 21.69
N ALA A 256 16.43 3.54 21.21
CA ALA A 256 15.11 2.95 21.04
C ALA A 256 15.15 1.83 20.00
N VAL A 257 14.73 0.63 20.40
CA VAL A 257 14.68 -0.57 19.56
C VAL A 257 13.24 -0.99 19.29
N ALA A 258 13.06 -1.76 18.23
CA ALA A 258 11.76 -2.35 17.91
C ALA A 258 11.33 -3.31 19.04
N GLU A 259 10.15 -3.06 19.57
CA GLU A 259 9.44 -3.98 20.46
C GLU A 259 8.19 -4.48 19.71
N THR A 260 7.69 -5.64 20.10
CA THR A 260 6.48 -6.20 19.51
C THR A 260 5.31 -5.23 19.67
N GLY A 261 4.69 -4.81 18.56
CA GLY A 261 3.58 -3.85 18.56
C GLY A 261 3.99 -2.36 18.51
N ASN A 262 5.27 -2.03 18.47
CA ASN A 262 5.75 -0.65 18.46
C ASN A 262 5.83 -0.09 17.00
N LYS A 263 4.67 -0.01 16.33
CA LYS A 263 4.51 0.65 15.02
C LYS A 263 3.88 2.01 15.23
N SER A 264 4.45 3.06 14.64
CA SER A 264 3.89 4.42 14.70
C SER A 264 3.44 4.91 13.33
N ASN A 265 2.44 5.80 13.31
CA ASN A 265 1.92 6.43 12.11
C ASN A 265 2.35 7.88 12.04
N ARG A 266 2.83 8.27 10.86
CA ARG A 266 3.22 9.64 10.56
C ARG A 266 2.60 10.11 9.25
N GLY A 267 2.38 11.42 9.11
CA GLY A 267 1.94 12.06 7.87
C GLY A 267 3.06 12.89 7.29
N TRP A 268 3.16 12.93 5.98
CA TRP A 268 4.09 13.83 5.29
C TRP A 268 3.53 15.25 5.22
N ASP A 269 4.33 16.22 5.63
CA ASP A 269 4.09 17.66 5.43
C ASP A 269 5.00 18.11 4.29
N ASP A 270 4.41 18.27 3.11
CA ASP A 270 5.14 18.57 1.87
C ASP A 270 5.75 19.98 1.87
N GLN A 271 5.19 20.92 2.65
CA GLN A 271 5.72 22.29 2.74
C GLN A 271 6.96 22.39 3.64
N ARG A 272 6.99 21.60 4.71
CA ARG A 272 8.09 21.57 5.67
C ARG A 272 9.11 20.48 5.37
N GLU A 273 8.79 19.57 4.45
CA GLU A 273 9.59 18.39 4.11
C GLU A 273 9.95 17.54 5.35
N ILE A 274 8.97 17.34 6.24
CA ILE A 274 9.10 16.51 7.44
C ILE A 274 7.92 15.55 7.60
N THR A 275 8.14 14.48 8.33
CA THR A 275 7.04 13.66 8.83
C THR A 275 6.55 14.19 10.18
N VAL A 276 5.23 14.23 10.39
CA VAL A 276 4.59 14.64 11.64
C VAL A 276 3.83 13.45 12.24
N PRO A 277 3.85 13.26 13.57
CA PRO A 277 3.08 12.20 14.20
C PRO A 277 1.60 12.33 13.84
N GLN A 278 0.98 11.20 13.52
CA GLN A 278 -0.47 11.09 13.38
C GLN A 278 -1.00 10.20 14.50
N ARG A 279 -2.33 10.19 14.64
CA ARG A 279 -2.99 9.29 15.58
C ARG A 279 -2.58 7.86 15.28
N ASP A 280 -2.18 7.11 16.29
CA ASP A 280 -1.81 5.71 16.14
C ASP A 280 -3.01 4.90 15.61
N LYS A 281 -2.74 4.01 14.68
CA LYS A 281 -3.75 3.04 14.22
C LYS A 281 -4.05 2.05 15.34
N GLU A 282 -5.30 1.64 15.38
CA GLU A 282 -5.69 0.45 16.13
C GLU A 282 -4.90 -0.75 15.59
N GLU A 283 -4.46 -1.64 16.45
CA GLU A 283 -3.80 -2.87 16.03
C GLU A 283 -4.77 -3.79 15.28
N ALA A 284 -4.25 -4.76 14.51
CA ALA A 284 -5.08 -5.64 13.68
C ALA A 284 -6.19 -6.36 14.47
N HIS A 285 -5.95 -6.67 15.75
CA HIS A 285 -6.95 -7.28 16.64
C HIS A 285 -8.08 -6.30 17.01
N ASP A 286 -7.84 -5.00 17.00
CA ASP A 286 -8.86 -3.98 17.30
C ASP A 286 -9.88 -3.87 16.15
N TYR A 287 -9.49 -4.20 14.91
CA TYR A 287 -10.42 -4.25 13.77
C TYR A 287 -11.39 -5.41 13.84
N ARG A 288 -11.20 -6.38 14.72
CA ARG A 288 -12.12 -7.51 14.94
C ARG A 288 -12.53 -8.18 13.64
N TYR A 289 -11.57 -8.53 12.81
CA TYR A 289 -11.82 -9.20 11.54
C TYR A 289 -12.65 -10.46 11.72
N PHE A 290 -13.68 -10.61 10.90
CA PHE A 290 -14.48 -11.83 10.79
C PHE A 290 -15.03 -11.97 9.37
N PRO A 291 -15.32 -13.21 8.91
CA PRO A 291 -15.90 -13.43 7.59
C PRO A 291 -17.22 -12.68 7.42
N ASP A 292 -17.40 -12.00 6.27
CA ASP A 292 -18.65 -11.31 5.97
C ASP A 292 -19.78 -12.32 5.79
N PRO A 293 -20.87 -12.27 6.59
CA PRO A 293 -21.94 -13.25 6.53
C PRO A 293 -22.84 -13.11 5.31
N ASP A 294 -22.80 -11.98 4.61
CA ASP A 294 -23.62 -11.69 3.45
C ASP A 294 -22.94 -12.06 2.13
N LEU A 295 -21.67 -12.49 2.19
CA LEU A 295 -20.87 -12.84 1.03
C LEU A 295 -20.43 -14.29 1.05
N VAL A 296 -20.66 -14.99 -0.05
CA VAL A 296 -20.15 -16.36 -0.23
C VAL A 296 -18.67 -16.33 -0.59
N PRO A 297 -17.89 -17.38 -0.26
CA PRO A 297 -16.55 -17.55 -0.78
C PRO A 297 -16.50 -17.45 -2.29
N LEU A 298 -15.44 -16.85 -2.83
CA LEU A 298 -15.19 -16.74 -4.26
C LEU A 298 -14.21 -17.83 -4.69
N GLU A 299 -14.58 -18.60 -5.69
CA GLU A 299 -13.71 -19.53 -6.39
C GLU A 299 -13.38 -18.95 -7.77
N PRO A 300 -12.18 -18.38 -7.98
CA PRO A 300 -11.78 -17.89 -9.30
C PRO A 300 -11.84 -19.01 -10.34
N ASP A 301 -12.46 -18.73 -11.49
CA ASP A 301 -12.52 -19.68 -12.59
C ASP A 301 -11.12 -19.99 -13.12
N ARG A 302 -10.66 -21.23 -12.96
CA ARG A 302 -9.32 -21.70 -13.36
C ARG A 302 -9.08 -21.54 -14.86
N GLU A 303 -10.12 -21.72 -15.67
CA GLU A 303 -10.03 -21.54 -17.12
C GLU A 303 -9.84 -20.05 -17.47
N GLN A 304 -10.54 -19.16 -16.79
CA GLN A 304 -10.35 -17.72 -16.93
C GLN A 304 -8.95 -17.28 -16.50
N VAL A 305 -8.45 -17.77 -15.36
CA VAL A 305 -7.08 -17.49 -14.88
C VAL A 305 -6.04 -17.97 -15.90
N ARG A 306 -6.22 -19.19 -16.44
CA ARG A 306 -5.34 -19.72 -17.50
C ARG A 306 -5.37 -18.83 -18.73
N ARG A 307 -6.54 -18.46 -19.23
CA ARG A 307 -6.72 -17.59 -20.39
C ARG A 307 -6.04 -16.22 -20.17
N PHE A 308 -6.21 -15.59 -19.00
CA PHE A 308 -5.52 -14.33 -18.70
C PHE A 308 -4.00 -14.49 -18.76
N ARG A 309 -3.45 -15.58 -18.26
CA ARG A 309 -2.00 -15.86 -18.33
C ARG A 309 -1.51 -16.03 -19.76
N GLU A 310 -2.27 -16.74 -20.59
CA GLU A 310 -1.93 -16.99 -21.99
C GLU A 310 -2.09 -15.75 -22.89
N THR A 311 -3.04 -14.87 -22.59
CA THR A 311 -3.33 -13.68 -23.39
C THR A 311 -2.73 -12.38 -22.82
N MET A 312 -2.00 -12.47 -21.71
CA MET A 312 -1.32 -11.31 -21.12
C MET A 312 -0.30 -10.74 -22.12
N PRO A 313 -0.33 -9.43 -22.41
CA PRO A 313 0.66 -8.83 -23.27
C PRO A 313 2.06 -8.96 -22.67
N GLU A 314 3.10 -8.94 -23.49
CA GLU A 314 4.48 -8.81 -23.03
C GLU A 314 4.61 -7.59 -22.13
N LEU A 315 5.02 -7.80 -20.88
CA LEU A 315 5.08 -6.74 -19.88
C LEU A 315 6.17 -5.69 -20.18
N PRO A 316 6.09 -4.46 -19.64
CA PRO A 316 6.98 -3.36 -19.99
C PRO A 316 8.47 -3.67 -19.85
N ILE A 317 8.88 -4.40 -18.80
CA ILE A 317 10.30 -4.69 -18.56
C ILE A 317 10.85 -5.70 -19.59
N PRO A 318 10.30 -6.91 -19.75
CA PRO A 318 10.74 -7.84 -20.79
C PRO A 318 10.71 -7.22 -22.19
N ARG A 319 9.71 -6.40 -22.47
CA ARG A 319 9.58 -5.69 -23.73
C ARG A 319 10.73 -4.70 -23.97
N THR A 320 11.12 -3.97 -22.94
CA THR A 320 12.23 -3.02 -23.01
C THR A 320 13.56 -3.77 -23.22
N GLU A 321 13.79 -4.85 -22.49
CA GLU A 321 14.99 -5.67 -22.62
C GLU A 321 15.11 -6.26 -24.05
N ARG A 322 13.99 -6.73 -24.59
CA ARG A 322 13.97 -7.23 -25.98
C ARG A 322 14.36 -6.15 -26.98
N PHE A 323 13.81 -4.92 -26.87
CA PHE A 323 14.15 -3.82 -27.77
C PHE A 323 15.60 -3.32 -27.64
N ILE A 324 16.20 -3.45 -26.45
CA ILE A 324 17.62 -3.10 -26.27
C ILE A 324 18.54 -4.16 -26.89
N SER A 325 18.09 -5.42 -26.95
CA SER A 325 18.87 -6.53 -27.50
C SER A 325 18.75 -6.70 -29.01
N GLU A 326 17.73 -6.12 -29.65
CA GLU A 326 17.53 -6.05 -31.11
C GLU A 326 18.33 -4.90 -31.74
#